data_1c86523ee86288210c88a02344fac390
#
_entry.id   1c86523ee86288210c88a02344fac390
#
_cell.length_a   1.000
_cell.length_b   1.000
_cell.length_c   1.000
_cell.angle_alpha   90.00
_cell.angle_beta   90.00
_cell.angle_gamma   90.00
#
_symmetry.space_group_name_H-M   'P 1'
#
loop_
_entity.id
_entity.type
_entity.pdbx_description
1 polymer ?
#
loop_
_entity_poly.entity_id
_entity_poly.type
_entity_poly.pdbx_seq_one_letter_code
_entity_poly.pdbx_strand_id
1 'polypeptide(L)'
;MKFEYEPGEHEAEKASNSYLMSLIALMAGLPLPIVNLIATLIFYLGNRKGTYFVRWHCTQALISQLSMLAMNSIGFWWTISIIFGSEDVTNNFIGYMLTILIFNLIEFIITIRTAIETRKGNHIEWWFFGPLTNLICKPTL
;
A
#
# COMPACT_ATOMS: atom_id res chain seq x y z
N MET A 1 -0.74 10.23 -15.61
CA MET A 1 -1.32 11.60 -15.55
C MET A 1 -0.19 12.59 -15.24
N LYS A 2 -0.09 13.71 -15.92
CA LYS A 2 0.85 14.78 -15.55
C LYS A 2 0.10 15.76 -14.65
N PHE A 3 0.69 16.13 -13.53
CA PHE A 3 0.17 17.24 -12.72
C PHE A 3 0.48 18.58 -13.41
N GLU A 4 -0.46 19.50 -13.34
CA GLU A 4 -0.31 20.83 -13.98
C GLU A 4 0.64 21.76 -13.21
N TYR A 5 1.11 21.35 -12.04
CA TYR A 5 2.01 22.11 -11.19
C TYR A 5 3.12 21.22 -10.61
N GLU A 6 4.24 21.83 -10.26
CA GLU A 6 5.29 21.17 -9.50
C GLU A 6 4.93 21.18 -8.01
N PRO A 7 4.84 20.03 -7.35
CA PRO A 7 4.51 19.97 -5.93
C PRO A 7 5.62 20.61 -5.09
N GLY A 8 5.21 21.40 -4.11
CA GLY A 8 6.16 21.95 -3.15
C GLY A 8 6.81 20.88 -2.28
N GLU A 9 7.97 21.17 -1.69
CA GLU A 9 8.76 20.22 -0.87
C GLU A 9 7.90 19.57 0.23
N HIS A 10 7.06 20.36 0.92
CA HIS A 10 6.17 19.87 1.96
C HIS A 10 5.08 18.92 1.44
N GLU A 11 4.58 19.15 0.23
CA GLU A 11 3.63 18.26 -0.43
C GLU A 11 4.27 16.94 -0.83
N ALA A 12 5.47 17.01 -1.42
CA ALA A 12 6.27 15.86 -1.79
C ALA A 12 6.61 15.01 -0.56
N GLU A 13 6.98 15.64 0.55
CA GLU A 13 7.23 14.96 1.81
C GLU A 13 5.98 14.24 2.35
N LYS A 14 4.82 14.92 2.39
CA LYS A 14 3.57 14.30 2.84
C LYS A 14 3.14 13.14 1.93
N ALA A 15 3.23 13.31 0.63
CA ALA A 15 2.90 12.26 -0.32
C ALA A 15 3.83 11.05 -0.18
N SER A 16 5.13 11.26 0.01
CA SER A 16 6.12 10.22 0.32
C SER A 16 5.80 9.48 1.62
N ASN A 17 5.47 10.22 2.67
CA ASN A 17 5.15 9.66 3.98
C ASN A 17 3.94 8.72 3.94
N SER A 18 2.99 8.89 3.00
CA SER A 18 1.87 7.96 2.85
C SER A 18 2.33 6.53 2.52
N TYR A 19 3.38 6.40 1.72
CA TYR A 19 3.99 5.10 1.41
C TYR A 19 4.82 4.54 2.57
N LEU A 20 5.51 5.39 3.31
CA LEU A 20 6.24 4.96 4.51
C LEU A 20 5.30 4.46 5.60
N MET A 21 4.11 5.06 5.75
CA MET A 21 3.08 4.56 6.68
C MET A 21 2.58 3.16 6.30
N SER A 22 2.57 2.81 5.02
CA SER A 22 2.21 1.46 4.58
C SER A 22 3.24 0.39 4.95
N LEU A 23 4.42 0.78 5.37
CA LEU A 23 5.51 -0.11 5.79
C LEU A 23 5.78 -0.08 7.30
N ILE A 24 5.00 0.68 8.08
CA ILE A 24 5.33 0.96 9.49
C ILE A 24 5.36 -0.31 10.35
N ALA A 25 4.46 -1.26 10.11
CA ALA A 25 4.45 -2.51 10.86
C ALA A 25 5.69 -3.36 10.55
N LEU A 26 6.12 -3.40 9.29
CA LEU A 26 7.33 -4.10 8.89
C LEU A 26 8.58 -3.46 9.52
N MET A 27 8.63 -2.13 9.53
CA MET A 27 9.73 -1.37 10.17
C MET A 27 9.77 -1.58 11.68
N ALA A 28 8.61 -1.80 12.32
CA ALA A 28 8.49 -2.11 13.74
C ALA A 28 8.69 -3.60 14.06
N GLY A 29 8.93 -4.44 13.06
CA GLY A 29 9.08 -5.89 13.24
C GLY A 29 7.78 -6.62 13.59
N LEU A 30 6.63 -6.03 13.28
CA LEU A 30 5.31 -6.61 13.56
C LEU A 30 4.78 -7.35 12.32
N PRO A 31 4.53 -8.66 12.40
CA PRO A 31 4.02 -9.46 11.27
C PRO A 31 2.51 -9.30 11.06
N LEU A 32 1.97 -8.10 11.29
CA LEU A 32 0.53 -7.82 11.24
C LEU A 32 0.20 -6.83 10.11
N PRO A 33 -0.23 -7.32 8.94
CA PRO A 33 -0.57 -6.46 7.79
C PRO A 33 -1.65 -5.43 8.10
N ILE A 34 -2.55 -5.73 9.05
CA ILE A 34 -3.61 -4.81 9.46
C ILE A 34 -3.06 -3.51 10.07
N VAL A 35 -1.90 -3.55 10.72
CA VAL A 35 -1.26 -2.36 11.32
C VAL A 35 -0.82 -1.38 10.22
N ASN A 36 -0.29 -1.89 9.11
CA ASN A 36 0.06 -1.08 7.94
C ASN A 36 -1.18 -0.39 7.36
N LEU A 37 -2.28 -1.14 7.22
CA LEU A 37 -3.53 -0.58 6.71
C LEU A 37 -4.08 0.50 7.64
N ILE A 38 -4.10 0.28 8.96
CA ILE A 38 -4.60 1.26 9.94
C ILE A 38 -3.75 2.52 9.90
N ALA A 39 -2.41 2.40 9.89
CA ALA A 39 -1.50 3.54 9.81
C ALA A 39 -1.72 4.34 8.51
N THR A 40 -1.83 3.65 7.38
CA THR A 40 -2.09 4.27 6.08
C THR A 40 -3.46 4.95 6.04
N LEU A 41 -4.49 4.34 6.63
CA LEU A 41 -5.83 4.90 6.72
C LEU A 41 -5.85 6.17 7.58
N ILE A 42 -5.22 6.14 8.75
CA ILE A 42 -5.11 7.32 9.63
C ILE A 42 -4.40 8.45 8.89
N PHE A 43 -3.31 8.15 8.20
CA PHE A 43 -2.58 9.14 7.43
C PHE A 43 -3.41 9.70 6.27
N TYR A 44 -4.13 8.86 5.54
CA TYR A 44 -5.08 9.28 4.50
C TYR A 44 -6.15 10.21 5.06
N LEU A 45 -6.80 9.86 6.17
CA LEU A 45 -7.83 10.67 6.79
C LEU A 45 -7.31 12.05 7.24
N GLY A 46 -6.10 12.10 7.78
CA GLY A 46 -5.42 13.34 8.16
C GLY A 46 -5.09 14.25 6.96
N ASN A 47 -4.88 13.67 5.79
CA ASN A 47 -4.48 14.39 4.58
C ASN A 47 -5.59 14.49 3.50
N ARG A 48 -6.82 14.03 3.79
CA ARG A 48 -7.94 14.04 2.82
C ARG A 48 -8.34 15.42 2.31
N LYS A 49 -8.01 16.47 3.05
CA LYS A 49 -8.22 17.87 2.67
C LYS A 49 -6.95 18.54 2.13
N GLY A 50 -5.89 17.78 1.95
CA GLY A 50 -4.64 18.25 1.37
C GLY A 50 -4.73 18.55 -0.13
N THR A 51 -3.61 18.93 -0.71
CA THR A 51 -3.52 19.19 -2.16
C THR A 51 -3.85 17.93 -2.96
N TYR A 52 -4.17 18.11 -4.23
CA TYR A 52 -4.50 16.99 -5.12
C TYR A 52 -3.36 15.96 -5.18
N PHE A 53 -2.11 16.40 -5.26
CA PHE A 53 -0.94 15.54 -5.26
C PHE A 53 -0.88 14.65 -4.02
N VAL A 54 -1.00 15.23 -2.81
CA VAL A 54 -0.97 14.49 -1.55
C VAL A 54 -2.13 13.50 -1.45
N ARG A 55 -3.36 13.94 -1.76
CA ARG A 55 -4.54 13.07 -1.73
C ARG A 55 -4.41 11.90 -2.67
N TRP A 56 -3.90 12.13 -3.87
CA TRP A 56 -3.74 11.12 -4.89
C TRP A 56 -2.78 10.01 -4.42
N HIS A 57 -1.59 10.38 -3.94
CA HIS A 57 -0.60 9.41 -3.43
C HIS A 57 -1.08 8.69 -2.16
N CYS A 58 -1.77 9.37 -1.24
CA CYS A 58 -2.39 8.72 -0.09
C CYS A 58 -3.46 7.70 -0.50
N THR A 59 -4.25 8.00 -1.54
CA THR A 59 -5.26 7.08 -2.06
C THR A 59 -4.62 5.85 -2.68
N GLN A 60 -3.57 6.02 -3.51
CA GLN A 60 -2.84 4.90 -4.10
C GLN A 60 -2.24 3.98 -3.04
N ALA A 61 -1.58 4.54 -2.02
CA ALA A 61 -1.02 3.77 -0.92
C ALA A 61 -2.12 3.00 -0.14
N LEU A 62 -3.27 3.63 0.12
CA LEU A 62 -4.37 2.99 0.82
C LEU A 62 -4.99 1.82 0.03
N ILE A 63 -5.21 1.99 -1.27
CA ILE A 63 -5.77 0.93 -2.13
C ILE A 63 -4.82 -0.26 -2.20
N SER A 64 -3.52 -0.01 -2.31
CA SER A 64 -2.51 -1.07 -2.30
C SER A 64 -2.57 -1.88 -1.00
N GLN A 65 -2.63 -1.22 0.16
CA GLN A 65 -2.72 -1.89 1.46
C GLN A 65 -4.04 -2.67 1.65
N LEU A 66 -5.16 -2.17 1.13
CA LEU A 66 -6.42 -2.91 1.13
C LEU A 66 -6.32 -4.21 0.32
N SER A 67 -5.70 -4.15 -0.85
CA SER A 67 -5.48 -5.32 -1.71
C SER A 67 -4.55 -6.34 -1.05
N MET A 68 -3.46 -5.87 -0.45
CA MET A 68 -2.51 -6.73 0.27
C MET A 68 -3.14 -7.37 1.51
N LEU A 69 -3.99 -6.63 2.24
CA LEU A 69 -4.72 -7.19 3.38
C LEU A 69 -5.62 -8.36 2.96
N ALA A 70 -6.36 -8.22 1.86
CA ALA A 70 -7.24 -9.29 1.37
C ALA A 70 -6.45 -10.57 1.06
N MET A 71 -5.35 -10.44 0.32
CA MET A 71 -4.48 -11.59 -0.01
C MET A 71 -3.84 -12.21 1.23
N ASN A 72 -3.27 -11.41 2.10
CA ASN A 72 -2.61 -11.88 3.32
C ASN A 72 -3.61 -12.51 4.31
N SER A 73 -4.84 -12.01 4.38
CA SER A 73 -5.89 -12.57 5.25
C SER A 73 -6.28 -14.00 4.84
N ILE A 74 -6.37 -14.28 3.54
CA ILE A 74 -6.65 -15.63 3.05
C ILE A 74 -5.52 -16.59 3.49
N GLY A 75 -4.27 -16.22 3.29
CA GLY A 75 -3.12 -17.01 3.72
C GLY A 75 -3.07 -17.22 5.23
N PHE A 76 -3.37 -16.19 5.99
CA PHE A 76 -3.42 -16.24 7.45
C PHE A 76 -4.47 -17.25 7.94
N TRP A 77 -5.73 -17.13 7.48
CA TRP A 77 -6.80 -18.02 7.90
C TRP A 77 -6.56 -19.46 7.43
N TRP A 78 -5.99 -19.66 6.26
CA TRP A 78 -5.62 -20.99 5.79
C TRP A 78 -4.52 -21.60 6.68
N THR A 79 -3.52 -20.82 7.07
CA THR A 79 -2.50 -21.27 8.04
C THR A 79 -3.11 -21.65 9.39
N ILE A 80 -4.06 -20.84 9.90
CA ILE A 80 -4.77 -21.16 11.14
C ILE A 80 -5.55 -22.46 11.02
N SER A 81 -6.23 -22.71 9.88
CA SER A 81 -6.96 -23.97 9.63
C SER A 81 -6.05 -25.20 9.65
N ILE A 82 -4.82 -25.06 9.18
CA ILE A 82 -3.83 -26.15 9.22
C ILE A 82 -3.31 -26.38 10.65
N ILE A 83 -3.00 -25.30 11.39
CA ILE A 83 -2.40 -25.42 12.73
C ILE A 83 -3.41 -25.94 13.77
N PHE A 84 -4.65 -25.45 13.72
CA PHE A 84 -5.68 -25.74 14.72
C PHE A 84 -6.81 -26.65 14.22
N GLY A 85 -6.84 -26.93 12.94
CA GLY A 85 -7.85 -27.76 12.29
C GLY A 85 -7.32 -29.14 11.94
N SER A 86 -8.08 -29.84 11.11
CA SER A 86 -7.75 -31.16 10.58
C SER A 86 -7.24 -31.10 9.12
N GLU A 87 -6.88 -29.93 8.64
CA GLU A 87 -6.40 -29.79 7.26
C GLU A 87 -4.91 -30.05 7.17
N ASP A 88 -4.52 -30.74 6.09
CA ASP A 88 -3.12 -31.04 5.81
C ASP A 88 -2.45 -29.94 4.98
N VAL A 89 -1.12 -29.86 5.08
CA VAL A 89 -0.32 -29.01 4.21
C VAL A 89 -0.34 -29.57 2.79
N THR A 90 -1.02 -28.85 1.89
CA THR A 90 -1.13 -29.24 0.49
C THR A 90 -0.18 -28.44 -0.41
N ASN A 91 0.10 -28.95 -1.62
CA ASN A 91 0.87 -28.23 -2.62
C ASN A 91 0.20 -26.88 -2.99
N ASN A 92 -1.13 -26.82 -2.95
CA ASN A 92 -1.88 -25.58 -3.21
C ASN A 92 -1.62 -24.53 -2.13
N PHE A 93 -1.56 -24.94 -0.85
CA PHE A 93 -1.21 -24.05 0.25
C PHE A 93 0.21 -23.51 0.08
N ILE A 94 1.19 -24.38 -0.21
CA ILE A 94 2.58 -23.97 -0.42
C ILE A 94 2.67 -22.99 -1.60
N GLY A 95 2.02 -23.31 -2.73
CA GLY A 95 1.98 -22.44 -3.90
C GLY A 95 1.36 -21.06 -3.60
N TYR A 96 0.28 -21.04 -2.83
CA TYR A 96 -0.36 -19.79 -2.41
C TYR A 96 0.55 -18.96 -1.49
N MET A 97 1.20 -19.58 -0.51
CA MET A 97 2.11 -18.88 0.41
C MET A 97 3.34 -18.32 -0.31
N LEU A 98 3.90 -19.05 -1.28
CA LEU A 98 4.98 -18.53 -2.12
C LEU A 98 4.50 -17.35 -2.96
N THR A 99 3.29 -17.42 -3.50
CA THR A 99 2.70 -16.31 -4.26
C THR A 99 2.54 -15.08 -3.39
N ILE A 100 1.97 -15.20 -2.19
CA ILE A 100 1.85 -14.09 -1.22
C ILE A 100 3.22 -13.49 -0.92
N LEU A 101 4.23 -14.33 -0.65
CA LEU A 101 5.58 -13.86 -0.35
C LEU A 101 6.17 -13.03 -1.48
N ILE A 102 6.03 -13.49 -2.72
CA ILE A 102 6.51 -12.76 -3.91
C ILE A 102 5.77 -11.42 -4.06
N PHE A 103 4.45 -11.41 -3.93
CA PHE A 103 3.66 -10.18 -4.03
C PHE A 103 4.02 -9.17 -2.94
N ASN A 104 4.17 -9.62 -1.69
CA ASN A 104 4.59 -8.75 -0.58
C ASN A 104 6.00 -8.16 -0.82
N LEU A 105 6.93 -8.96 -1.37
CA LEU A 105 8.28 -8.49 -1.69
C LEU A 105 8.26 -7.45 -2.81
N ILE A 106 7.49 -7.70 -3.87
CA ILE A 106 7.33 -6.75 -4.98
C ILE A 106 6.70 -5.45 -4.47
N GLU A 107 5.63 -5.54 -3.69
CA GLU A 107 4.96 -4.37 -3.11
C GLU A 107 5.92 -3.56 -2.23
N PHE A 108 6.70 -4.21 -1.39
CA PHE A 108 7.71 -3.57 -0.55
C PHE A 108 8.74 -2.77 -1.36
N ILE A 109 9.30 -3.38 -2.42
CA ILE A 109 10.30 -2.73 -3.28
C ILE A 109 9.68 -1.53 -4.01
N ILE A 110 8.49 -1.71 -4.59
CA ILE A 110 7.79 -0.65 -5.33
C ILE A 110 7.42 0.50 -4.38
N THR A 111 6.96 0.20 -3.18
CA THR A 111 6.59 1.20 -2.17
C THR A 111 7.78 2.06 -1.76
N ILE A 112 8.94 1.45 -1.47
CA ILE A 112 10.17 2.20 -1.15
C ILE A 112 10.59 3.08 -2.33
N ARG A 113 10.64 2.53 -3.54
CA ARG A 113 11.00 3.29 -4.73
C ARG A 113 10.06 4.47 -4.95
N THR A 114 8.76 4.23 -4.81
CA THR A 114 7.75 5.28 -4.96
C THR A 114 7.88 6.35 -3.88
N ALA A 115 8.13 5.97 -2.63
CA ALA A 115 8.37 6.93 -1.55
C ALA A 115 9.56 7.85 -1.87
N ILE A 116 10.67 7.29 -2.35
CA ILE A 116 11.87 8.05 -2.70
C ILE A 116 11.60 9.02 -3.86
N GLU A 117 10.97 8.55 -4.93
CA GLU A 117 10.69 9.38 -6.12
C GLU A 117 9.63 10.46 -5.81
N THR A 118 8.60 10.11 -5.06
CA THR A 118 7.57 11.07 -4.65
C THR A 118 8.15 12.17 -3.75
N ARG A 119 9.12 11.84 -2.90
CA ARG A 119 9.83 12.84 -2.09
C ARG A 119 10.63 13.85 -2.92
N LYS A 120 11.06 13.45 -4.12
CA LYS A 120 11.70 14.36 -5.10
C LYS A 120 10.69 15.19 -5.90
N GLY A 121 9.40 15.08 -5.62
CA GLY A 121 8.32 15.74 -6.36
C GLY A 121 7.87 14.98 -7.61
N ASN A 122 8.41 13.80 -7.88
CA ASN A 122 8.02 13.01 -9.03
C ASN A 122 6.70 12.29 -8.78
N HIS A 123 5.79 12.37 -9.76
CA HIS A 123 4.56 11.61 -9.73
C HIS A 123 4.79 10.19 -10.26
N ILE A 124 4.56 9.19 -9.41
CA ILE A 124 4.68 7.77 -9.75
C ILE A 124 3.33 7.10 -9.70
N GLU A 125 2.87 6.68 -10.83
CA GLU A 125 1.61 5.96 -11.00
C GLU A 125 1.91 4.46 -11.13
N TRP A 126 1.35 3.66 -10.21
CA TRP A 126 1.52 2.20 -10.26
C TRP A 126 0.62 1.60 -11.32
N TRP A 127 1.14 0.64 -12.04
CA TRP A 127 0.47 0.02 -13.19
C TRP A 127 -0.99 -0.40 -12.92
N PHE A 128 -1.29 -1.01 -11.78
CA PHE A 128 -2.63 -1.46 -11.43
C PHE A 128 -3.39 -0.45 -10.57
N PHE A 129 -2.75 0.08 -9.54
CA PHE A 129 -3.40 0.96 -8.56
C PHE A 129 -3.53 2.41 -9.03
N GLY A 130 -2.68 2.86 -9.95
CA GLY A 130 -2.76 4.20 -10.51
C GLY A 130 -4.09 4.48 -11.23
N PRO A 131 -4.51 3.67 -12.21
CA PRO A 131 -5.80 3.82 -12.85
C PRO A 131 -6.98 3.81 -11.89
N LEU A 132 -6.97 2.94 -10.86
CA LEU A 132 -8.00 2.92 -9.81
C LEU A 132 -7.99 4.21 -8.99
N THR A 133 -6.82 4.72 -8.67
CA THR A 133 -6.66 5.99 -7.95
C THR A 133 -7.21 7.15 -8.75
N ASN A 134 -6.99 7.18 -10.07
CA ASN A 134 -7.53 8.19 -10.97
C ASN A 134 -9.07 8.20 -11.02
N LEU A 135 -9.70 7.03 -10.86
CA LEU A 135 -11.16 6.94 -10.79
C LEU A 135 -11.73 7.49 -9.49
N ILE A 136 -11.02 7.31 -8.38
CA ILE A 136 -11.47 7.70 -7.04
C ILE A 136 -11.09 9.16 -6.74
N CYS A 137 -9.85 9.53 -7.02
CA CYS A 137 -9.29 10.83 -6.71
C CYS A 137 -9.37 11.74 -7.94
N LYS A 138 -10.52 12.39 -8.14
CA LYS A 138 -10.69 13.37 -9.22
C LYS A 138 -10.09 14.72 -8.83
N PRO A 139 -9.47 15.46 -9.79
CA PRO A 139 -9.08 16.82 -9.53
C PRO A 139 -10.34 17.64 -9.17
N THR A 140 -10.27 18.39 -8.08
CA THR A 140 -11.26 19.42 -7.78
C THR A 140 -11.02 20.58 -8.75
N LEU A 141 -11.93 20.77 -9.68
CA LEU A 141 -12.01 21.96 -10.52
C LEU A 141 -12.18 23.21 -9.66
#